data_4a7b307ea494b5641ad13df1c22ed776
#
_entry.id   4a7b307ea494b5641ad13df1c22ed776
#
_cell.length_a   1.000
_cell.length_b   1.000
_cell.length_c   1.000
_cell.angle_alpha   90.00
_cell.angle_beta   90.00
_cell.angle_gamma   90.00
#
_symmetry.space_group_name_H-M   'P 1'
#
loop_
_entity.id
_entity.type
_entity.pdbx_description
1 polymer ?
#
loop_
_entity_poly.entity_id
_entity_poly.type
_entity_poly.pdbx_seq_one_letter_code
_entity_poly.pdbx_strand_id
1 'polypeptide(L)'
;MRTRRMLAAAATGLTAATLTIGISAAASASTGGGCTSRNGIEACISADSTGVKPDAYINALPGGCESILLYVMNDYTGDLAYQKWLSCKTGHYGPYHLSASNGTGYTTYIEYASKTSGDSEEVRSPNEVFSN
;
A
#
# COMPACT_ATOMS: atom_id res chain seq x y z
N MET A 1 25.44 60.15 61.26
CA MET A 1 25.68 59.14 60.22
C MET A 1 24.40 58.28 60.03
N ARG A 2 23.68 58.47 58.92
CA ARG A 2 22.43 57.75 58.63
C ARG A 2 22.66 56.91 57.38
N THR A 3 22.76 55.60 57.52
CA THR A 3 22.88 54.62 56.44
C THR A 3 21.53 54.38 55.81
N ARG A 4 21.36 54.75 54.55
CA ARG A 4 20.17 54.44 53.77
C ARG A 4 20.33 53.05 53.14
N ARG A 5 19.46 52.18 53.55
CA ARG A 5 19.33 50.84 52.89
C ARG A 5 18.46 50.99 51.61
N MET A 6 19.03 50.72 50.46
CA MET A 6 18.26 50.57 49.22
C MET A 6 17.68 49.15 49.14
N LEU A 7 16.36 49.09 49.08
CA LEU A 7 15.67 47.84 48.74
C LEU A 7 15.68 47.63 47.19
N ALA A 8 16.32 46.59 46.76
CA ALA A 8 16.21 46.16 45.38
C ALA A 8 14.96 45.29 45.21
N ALA A 9 14.01 45.76 44.42
CA ALA A 9 12.85 44.97 44.03
C ALA A 9 13.24 44.03 42.87
N ALA A 10 13.22 42.74 43.12
CA ALA A 10 13.38 41.73 42.09
C ALA A 10 12.03 41.50 41.38
N ALA A 11 11.94 41.92 40.14
CA ALA A 11 10.80 41.61 39.28
C ALA A 11 10.99 40.19 38.71
N THR A 12 10.23 39.25 39.24
CA THR A 12 10.13 37.89 38.66
C THR A 12 9.21 37.91 37.44
N GLY A 13 9.83 37.91 36.25
CA GLY A 13 9.08 37.72 35.01
C GLY A 13 8.62 36.25 34.87
N LEU A 14 7.32 36.00 34.94
CA LEU A 14 6.72 34.77 34.55
C LEU A 14 6.72 34.70 33.01
N THR A 15 7.62 33.90 32.43
CA THR A 15 7.53 33.51 31.03
C THR A 15 6.52 32.37 30.93
N ALA A 16 5.33 32.69 30.43
CA ALA A 16 4.35 31.69 30.05
C ALA A 16 4.85 30.95 28.80
N ALA A 17 5.37 29.72 28.98
CA ALA A 17 5.65 28.81 27.88
C ALA A 17 4.32 28.25 27.35
N THR A 18 3.87 28.77 26.21
CA THR A 18 2.75 28.20 25.48
C THR A 18 3.23 26.86 24.85
N LEU A 19 2.87 25.74 25.47
CA LEU A 19 2.99 24.44 24.85
C LEU A 19 1.96 24.37 23.72
N THR A 20 2.40 24.56 22.48
CA THR A 20 1.63 24.18 21.32
C THR A 20 1.67 22.65 21.24
N ILE A 21 0.61 22.00 21.71
CA ILE A 21 0.39 20.58 21.46
C ILE A 21 0.02 20.47 19.98
N GLY A 22 1.02 20.20 19.15
CA GLY A 22 0.80 19.82 17.76
C GLY A 22 0.06 18.50 17.77
N ILE A 23 -1.24 18.52 17.52
CA ILE A 23 -2.01 17.32 17.21
C ILE A 23 -1.53 16.90 15.83
N SER A 24 -0.54 16.01 15.77
CA SER A 24 -0.22 15.28 14.56
C SER A 24 -1.45 14.42 14.28
N ALA A 25 -2.25 14.79 13.28
CA ALA A 25 -3.23 13.89 12.72
C ALA A 25 -2.44 12.62 12.30
N ALA A 26 -2.68 11.51 12.97
CA ALA A 26 -2.11 10.24 12.55
C ALA A 26 -2.61 10.00 11.13
N ALA A 27 -1.71 9.98 10.15
CA ALA A 27 -2.04 9.57 8.81
C ALA A 27 -2.62 8.15 8.92
N SER A 28 -3.84 7.96 8.41
CA SER A 28 -4.44 6.63 8.38
C SER A 28 -3.56 5.75 7.52
N ALA A 29 -2.95 4.72 8.12
CA ALA A 29 -2.16 3.77 7.35
C ALA A 29 -3.09 2.87 6.55
N SER A 30 -2.71 2.58 5.31
CA SER A 30 -3.34 1.52 4.52
C SER A 30 -3.35 0.20 5.28
N THR A 31 -4.39 -0.60 5.12
CA THR A 31 -4.58 -1.84 5.88
C THR A 31 -4.88 -3.01 4.96
N GLY A 32 -4.34 -4.18 5.30
CA GLY A 32 -4.48 -5.39 4.52
C GLY A 32 -3.28 -5.65 3.64
N GLY A 33 -3.55 -6.10 2.43
CA GLY A 33 -2.50 -6.43 1.47
C GLY A 33 -1.72 -7.71 1.79
N GLY A 34 -0.65 -7.92 1.08
CA GLY A 34 0.18 -9.12 1.14
C GLY A 34 0.07 -9.96 -0.11
N CYS A 35 0.46 -11.22 0.01
CA CYS A 35 0.54 -12.15 -1.12
C CYS A 35 -0.27 -13.42 -0.88
N THR A 36 -0.78 -13.97 -1.97
CA THR A 36 -1.35 -15.33 -2.01
C THR A 36 -0.66 -16.10 -3.11
N SER A 37 -0.23 -17.33 -2.81
CA SER A 37 0.44 -18.20 -3.77
C SER A 37 -0.41 -19.44 -4.08
N ARG A 38 -0.44 -19.82 -5.36
CA ARG A 38 -1.06 -21.06 -5.85
C ARG A 38 -0.31 -21.56 -7.09
N ASN A 39 0.06 -22.82 -7.08
CA ASN A 39 0.71 -23.50 -8.22
C ASN A 39 1.96 -22.78 -8.76
N GLY A 40 2.75 -22.15 -7.86
CA GLY A 40 3.94 -21.42 -8.23
C GLY A 40 3.70 -20.00 -8.76
N ILE A 41 2.46 -19.54 -8.76
CA ILE A 41 2.08 -18.16 -9.09
C ILE A 41 1.65 -17.46 -7.82
N GLU A 42 2.18 -16.27 -7.59
CA GLU A 42 1.89 -15.47 -6.40
C GLU A 42 1.41 -14.09 -6.80
N ALA A 43 0.22 -13.73 -6.35
CA ALA A 43 -0.38 -12.42 -6.53
C ALA A 43 -0.20 -11.60 -5.26
N CYS A 44 0.36 -10.41 -5.40
CA CYS A 44 0.66 -9.50 -4.28
C CYS A 44 0.03 -8.14 -4.48
N ILE A 45 -0.26 -7.47 -3.36
CA ILE A 45 -0.62 -6.07 -3.33
C ILE A 45 -0.07 -5.43 -2.05
N SER A 46 0.41 -4.22 -2.18
CA SER A 46 0.85 -3.37 -1.07
C SER A 46 0.44 -1.92 -1.35
N ALA A 47 0.65 -1.03 -0.41
CA ALA A 47 0.38 0.39 -0.59
C ALA A 47 1.49 1.25 0.02
N ASP A 48 1.63 2.47 -0.51
CA ASP A 48 2.38 3.54 0.12
C ASP A 48 1.53 4.83 0.13
N SER A 49 2.12 5.97 0.46
CA SER A 49 1.40 7.25 0.51
C SER A 49 0.88 7.75 -0.85
N THR A 50 1.28 7.11 -1.95
CA THR A 50 0.96 7.55 -3.32
C THR A 50 -0.06 6.66 -4.03
N GLY A 51 -0.32 5.46 -3.52
CA GLY A 51 -1.26 4.53 -4.11
C GLY A 51 -0.99 3.08 -3.77
N VAL A 52 -1.63 2.17 -4.48
CA VAL A 52 -1.43 0.73 -4.35
C VAL A 52 -0.41 0.22 -5.36
N LYS A 53 0.27 -0.87 -4.99
CA LYS A 53 1.35 -1.47 -5.75
C LYS A 53 1.08 -2.96 -5.94
N PRO A 54 0.43 -3.32 -7.04
CA PRO A 54 0.28 -4.71 -7.42
C PRO A 54 1.60 -5.27 -7.93
N ASP A 55 1.89 -6.53 -7.61
CA ASP A 55 2.99 -7.27 -8.20
C ASP A 55 2.72 -8.77 -8.24
N ALA A 56 3.54 -9.49 -9.00
CA ALA A 56 3.43 -10.93 -9.18
C ALA A 56 4.79 -11.61 -9.14
N TYR A 57 4.83 -12.77 -8.50
CA TYR A 57 5.97 -13.68 -8.59
C TYR A 57 5.54 -14.93 -9.34
N ILE A 58 6.20 -15.20 -10.45
CA ILE A 58 6.02 -16.42 -11.22
C ILE A 58 7.18 -17.36 -10.89
N ASN A 59 7.01 -18.20 -9.87
CA ASN A 59 8.05 -19.09 -9.37
C ASN A 59 8.10 -20.39 -10.16
N ALA A 60 6.97 -20.81 -10.73
CA ALA A 60 6.86 -21.93 -11.64
C ALA A 60 5.79 -21.63 -12.68
N LEU A 61 6.01 -22.09 -13.92
CA LEU A 61 5.02 -22.05 -14.96
C LEU A 61 4.38 -23.43 -15.05
N PRO A 62 3.06 -23.55 -14.85
CA PRO A 62 2.34 -24.75 -15.25
C PRO A 62 2.56 -25.01 -16.74
N GLY A 63 2.55 -26.27 -17.16
CA GLY A 63 2.87 -26.63 -18.54
C GLY A 63 2.01 -25.90 -19.56
N GLY A 64 2.64 -25.43 -20.65
CA GLY A 64 1.93 -24.84 -21.77
C GLY A 64 1.38 -23.43 -21.53
N CYS A 65 2.13 -22.56 -20.87
CA CYS A 65 1.71 -21.16 -20.69
C CYS A 65 1.38 -20.52 -22.03
N GLU A 66 0.17 -20.00 -22.14
CA GLU A 66 -0.29 -19.22 -23.28
C GLU A 66 -0.25 -17.73 -22.99
N SER A 67 -0.78 -17.34 -21.83
CA SER A 67 -0.82 -15.96 -21.41
C SER A 67 -0.90 -15.84 -19.89
N ILE A 68 -0.40 -14.73 -19.37
CA ILE A 68 -0.54 -14.34 -17.99
C ILE A 68 -1.01 -12.89 -17.98
N LEU A 69 -2.13 -12.64 -17.33
CA LEU A 69 -2.69 -11.31 -17.13
C LEU A 69 -2.66 -10.95 -15.65
N LEU A 70 -1.99 -9.85 -15.31
CA LEU A 70 -2.14 -9.20 -14.02
C LEU A 70 -3.21 -8.11 -14.17
N TYR A 71 -4.19 -8.10 -13.26
CA TYR A 71 -5.15 -7.01 -13.19
C TYR A 71 -5.53 -6.68 -11.75
N VAL A 72 -6.02 -5.47 -11.53
CA VAL A 72 -6.44 -4.98 -10.22
C VAL A 72 -7.88 -4.54 -10.30
N MET A 73 -8.69 -5.00 -9.37
CA MET A 73 -10.08 -4.59 -9.22
C MET A 73 -10.22 -3.61 -8.08
N ASN A 74 -11.08 -2.64 -8.28
CA ASN A 74 -11.64 -1.85 -7.20
C ASN A 74 -12.75 -2.69 -6.54
N ASP A 75 -12.52 -3.15 -5.32
CA ASP A 75 -13.43 -4.09 -4.65
C ASP A 75 -14.76 -3.47 -4.23
N TYR A 76 -14.86 -2.14 -4.21
CA TYR A 76 -16.10 -1.45 -3.84
C TYR A 76 -17.01 -1.19 -5.04
N THR A 77 -16.43 -0.91 -6.20
CA THR A 77 -17.21 -0.64 -7.42
C THR A 77 -17.29 -1.85 -8.34
N GLY A 78 -16.35 -2.78 -8.23
CA GLY A 78 -16.19 -3.89 -9.16
C GLY A 78 -15.54 -3.50 -10.50
N ASP A 79 -14.98 -2.29 -10.57
CA ASP A 79 -14.36 -1.80 -11.79
C ASP A 79 -12.92 -2.30 -11.93
N LEU A 80 -12.50 -2.51 -13.17
CA LEU A 80 -11.11 -2.77 -13.51
C LEU A 80 -10.29 -1.47 -13.31
N ALA A 81 -9.36 -1.49 -12.35
CA ALA A 81 -8.54 -0.33 -12.03
C ALA A 81 -7.20 -0.32 -12.77
N TYR A 82 -6.66 -1.50 -13.10
CA TYR A 82 -5.39 -1.66 -13.79
C TYR A 82 -5.30 -3.01 -14.46
N GLN A 83 -4.56 -3.11 -15.57
CA GLN A 83 -4.24 -4.41 -16.19
C GLN A 83 -2.90 -4.37 -16.93
N LYS A 84 -2.22 -5.51 -16.96
CA LYS A 84 -0.97 -5.69 -17.68
C LYS A 84 -0.75 -7.16 -18.07
N TRP A 85 -0.43 -7.38 -19.34
CA TRP A 85 0.04 -8.68 -19.81
C TRP A 85 1.48 -8.91 -19.36
N LEU A 86 1.72 -10.07 -18.79
CA LEU A 86 3.04 -10.53 -18.35
C LEU A 86 3.60 -11.55 -19.33
N SER A 87 4.92 -11.71 -19.33
CA SER A 87 5.57 -12.75 -20.12
C SER A 87 5.37 -14.14 -19.49
N CYS A 88 5.21 -15.17 -20.30
CA CYS A 88 5.25 -16.57 -19.86
C CYS A 88 6.69 -16.99 -19.47
N LYS A 89 7.23 -16.35 -18.44
CA LYS A 89 8.56 -16.63 -17.88
C LYS A 89 8.51 -16.53 -16.37
N THR A 90 9.31 -17.34 -15.68
CA THR A 90 9.53 -17.18 -14.25
C THR A 90 10.22 -15.86 -13.96
N GLY A 91 9.89 -15.24 -12.82
CA GLY A 91 10.46 -13.97 -12.39
C GLY A 91 9.51 -13.16 -11.54
N HIS A 92 9.98 -11.98 -11.16
CA HIS A 92 9.21 -10.97 -10.44
C HIS A 92 8.75 -9.87 -11.43
N TYR A 93 7.48 -9.56 -11.40
CA TYR A 93 6.82 -8.59 -12.27
C TYR A 93 6.17 -7.50 -11.43
N GLY A 94 6.73 -6.31 -11.50
CA GLY A 94 6.34 -5.17 -10.68
C GLY A 94 7.42 -4.80 -9.65
N PRO A 95 7.08 -4.12 -8.54
CA PRO A 95 5.74 -3.59 -8.29
C PRO A 95 5.35 -2.51 -9.32
N TYR A 96 4.11 -2.57 -9.78
CA TYR A 96 3.53 -1.51 -10.61
C TYR A 96 2.89 -0.47 -9.69
N HIS A 97 2.66 0.73 -10.19
CA HIS A 97 2.02 1.79 -9.42
C HIS A 97 0.62 2.09 -9.97
N LEU A 98 -0.35 2.12 -9.08
CA LEU A 98 -1.72 2.51 -9.36
C LEU A 98 -2.14 3.60 -8.38
N SER A 99 -2.54 4.76 -8.90
CA SER A 99 -3.16 5.80 -8.07
C SER A 99 -4.45 5.26 -7.45
N ALA A 100 -4.60 5.44 -6.15
CA ALA A 100 -5.71 4.87 -5.41
C ALA A 100 -6.55 5.94 -4.72
N SER A 101 -7.83 5.65 -4.55
CA SER A 101 -8.77 6.51 -3.82
C SER A 101 -8.76 6.13 -2.34
N ASN A 102 -8.68 7.14 -1.47
CA ASN A 102 -8.67 6.95 -0.03
C ASN A 102 -9.92 6.20 0.46
N GLY A 103 -9.73 5.22 1.33
CA GLY A 103 -10.79 4.38 1.86
C GLY A 103 -11.31 3.31 0.89
N THR A 104 -10.65 3.10 -0.26
CA THR A 104 -11.06 2.11 -1.26
C THR A 104 -10.22 0.85 -1.16
N GLY A 105 -10.86 -0.31 -1.29
CA GLY A 105 -10.23 -1.61 -1.33
C GLY A 105 -9.83 -2.01 -2.75
N TYR A 106 -8.68 -2.65 -2.86
CA TYR A 106 -8.13 -3.16 -4.11
C TYR A 106 -7.58 -4.58 -3.94
N THR A 107 -7.75 -5.38 -4.97
CA THR A 107 -7.22 -6.75 -5.03
C THR A 107 -6.51 -6.98 -6.35
N THR A 108 -5.30 -7.55 -6.29
CA THR A 108 -4.56 -7.99 -7.47
C THR A 108 -4.99 -9.40 -7.85
N TYR A 109 -5.24 -9.60 -9.11
CA TYR A 109 -5.54 -10.90 -9.72
C TYR A 109 -4.46 -11.25 -10.75
N ILE A 110 -4.07 -12.51 -10.77
CA ILE A 110 -3.23 -13.08 -11.82
C ILE A 110 -4.04 -14.19 -12.47
N GLU A 111 -4.43 -13.98 -13.71
CA GLU A 111 -5.07 -14.98 -14.54
C GLU A 111 -4.01 -15.64 -15.43
N TYR A 112 -3.98 -16.96 -15.41
CA TYR A 112 -3.07 -17.77 -16.19
C TYR A 112 -3.86 -18.65 -17.14
N ALA A 113 -3.55 -18.62 -18.43
CA ALA A 113 -4.12 -19.50 -19.43
C ALA A 113 -3.09 -20.51 -19.94
N SER A 114 -3.52 -21.77 -20.10
CA SER A 114 -2.71 -22.88 -20.60
C SER A 114 -3.21 -23.36 -21.94
N LYS A 115 -2.32 -23.50 -22.92
CA LYS A 115 -2.61 -24.13 -24.22
C LYS A 115 -2.93 -25.62 -24.11
N THR A 116 -2.35 -26.27 -23.11
CA THR A 116 -2.39 -27.74 -23.00
C THR A 116 -3.72 -28.21 -22.45
N SER A 117 -4.29 -27.53 -21.47
CA SER A 117 -5.56 -27.91 -20.85
C SER A 117 -6.76 -27.10 -21.37
N GLY A 118 -6.50 -25.92 -21.97
CA GLY A 118 -7.56 -24.97 -22.33
C GLY A 118 -8.20 -24.30 -21.12
N ASP A 119 -7.68 -24.58 -19.91
CA ASP A 119 -8.19 -24.02 -18.66
C ASP A 119 -7.49 -22.72 -18.34
N SER A 120 -8.19 -21.83 -17.65
CA SER A 120 -7.61 -20.68 -16.99
C SER A 120 -7.67 -20.87 -15.48
N GLU A 121 -6.60 -20.48 -14.81
CA GLU A 121 -6.54 -20.42 -13.35
C GLU A 121 -6.36 -18.99 -12.90
N GLU A 122 -6.87 -18.69 -11.72
CA GLU A 122 -6.77 -17.36 -11.12
C GLU A 122 -6.20 -17.45 -9.71
N VAL A 123 -5.26 -16.58 -9.42
CA VAL A 123 -4.73 -16.33 -8.07
C VAL A 123 -5.01 -14.89 -7.72
N ARG A 124 -5.50 -14.64 -6.52
CA ARG A 124 -5.81 -13.29 -6.05
C ARG A 124 -5.09 -12.99 -4.75
N SER A 125 -4.58 -11.77 -4.62
CA SER A 125 -4.00 -11.27 -3.39
C SER A 125 -5.06 -11.11 -2.28
N PRO A 126 -4.67 -10.93 -1.02
CA PRO A 126 -5.55 -10.30 -0.03
C PRO A 126 -6.01 -8.92 -0.48
N ASN A 127 -7.08 -8.43 0.10
CA ASN A 127 -7.56 -7.06 -0.13
C ASN A 127 -6.61 -6.05 0.54
N GLU A 128 -6.32 -4.94 -0.13
CA GLU A 128 -5.60 -3.79 0.41
C GLU A 128 -6.53 -2.58 0.45
N VAL A 129 -6.82 -2.03 1.62
CA VAL A 129 -7.58 -0.79 1.78
C VAL A 129 -6.62 0.37 1.84
N PHE A 130 -6.61 1.17 0.78
CA PHE A 130 -5.74 2.33 0.68
C PHE A 130 -6.21 3.45 1.61
N SER A 131 -5.28 4.00 2.38
CA SER A 131 -5.47 5.18 3.22
C SER A 131 -4.25 6.08 3.13
N ASN A 132 -4.49 7.38 2.94
CA ASN A 132 -3.47 8.42 2.85
C ASN A 132 -3.83 9.60 3.75
#